data_f18913bd2c2b6977488ae8047e502973
#
_entry.id   f18913bd2c2b6977488ae8047e502973
#
_cell.length_a   1.000
_cell.length_b   1.000
_cell.length_c   1.000
_cell.angle_alpha   90.00
_cell.angle_beta   90.00
_cell.angle_gamma   90.00
#
_symmetry.space_group_name_H-M   'P 1'
#
loop_
_entity.id
_entity.type
_entity.pdbx_description
1 polymer ?
#
loop_
_entity_poly.entity_id
_entity_poly.type
_entity_poly.pdbx_seq_one_letter_code
_entity_poly.pdbx_strand_id
1 'polypeptide(L)'
;SERIFTGGMDVPHLLSHGDDKHKLLDTWNAFFGAVRTLAESRIPVVAAITGHAPAGGCVLALCCDYRVMARSADPSRPYAIGLNEVQVGLIAPEGIQRLLRRAVGVHRAGVLLTTGSLVPAEQALQIGLVDELAEGDLVVARAVAWLQNLLKQPRQPMLLTRAIARADLHVALQPDLIQLDRFVEAWFAPDAQNALQALVARLGK
;
A
#
# COMPACT_ATOMS: atom_id res chain seq x y z
N SER A 1 0.80 3.56 15.94
CA SER A 1 -0.33 3.76 16.85
C SER A 1 -1.28 2.58 16.69
N GLU A 2 -2.08 2.29 17.71
CA GLU A 2 -3.04 1.17 17.71
C GLU A 2 -4.14 1.28 16.64
N ARG A 3 -4.23 2.40 15.93
CA ARG A 3 -5.28 2.66 14.92
C ARG A 3 -4.76 2.87 13.51
N ILE A 4 -3.46 2.87 13.32
CA ILE A 4 -2.84 3.13 12.02
C ILE A 4 -1.75 2.10 11.80
N PHE A 5 -1.86 1.31 10.74
CA PHE A 5 -0.79 0.44 10.27
C PHE A 5 0.37 1.27 9.75
N THR A 6 0.11 2.14 8.80
CA THR A 6 0.99 3.24 8.38
C THR A 6 0.18 4.28 7.60
N GLY A 7 0.47 5.55 7.81
CA GLY A 7 -0.15 6.67 7.08
C GLY A 7 0.44 6.92 5.69
N GLY A 8 1.39 6.11 5.26
CA GLY A 8 2.17 6.35 4.04
C GLY A 8 3.40 7.20 4.30
N MET A 9 3.76 8.05 3.34
CA MET A 9 4.91 8.93 3.44
C MET A 9 4.62 10.12 4.38
N ASP A 10 5.67 10.62 5.03
CA ASP A 10 5.61 11.82 5.86
C ASP A 10 5.51 13.06 4.94
N VAL A 11 4.27 13.47 4.64
CA VAL A 11 4.01 14.60 3.75
C VAL A 11 4.58 15.92 4.27
N PRO A 12 4.48 16.28 5.57
CA PRO A 12 5.20 17.42 6.13
C PRO A 12 6.69 17.40 5.82
N HIS A 13 7.35 16.26 6.02
CA HIS A 13 8.76 16.10 5.72
C HIS A 13 9.05 16.27 4.22
N LEU A 14 8.26 15.65 3.34
CA LEU A 14 8.41 15.80 1.89
C LEU A 14 8.26 17.27 1.44
N LEU A 15 7.27 17.99 1.97
CA LEU A 15 7.09 19.42 1.68
C LEU A 15 8.23 20.30 2.21
N SER A 16 8.90 19.88 3.28
CA SER A 16 10.06 20.61 3.82
C SER A 16 11.27 20.62 2.87
N HIS A 17 11.30 19.75 1.87
CA HIS A 17 12.32 19.78 0.83
C HIS A 17 12.17 20.99 -0.12
N GLY A 18 11.02 21.69 -0.12
CA GLY A 18 10.74 22.83 -0.98
C GLY A 18 10.95 22.45 -2.46
N ASP A 19 11.75 23.24 -3.18
CA ASP A 19 12.04 23.03 -4.60
C ASP A 19 13.23 22.09 -4.85
N ASP A 20 13.78 21.45 -3.81
CA ASP A 20 14.90 20.52 -3.93
C ASP A 20 14.45 19.17 -4.53
N LYS A 21 14.39 19.17 -5.86
CA LYS A 21 14.00 17.98 -6.64
C LYS A 21 14.88 16.76 -6.35
N HIS A 22 16.17 16.95 -6.06
CA HIS A 22 17.08 15.82 -5.78
C HIS A 22 16.73 15.12 -4.47
N LYS A 23 16.50 15.87 -3.39
CA LYS A 23 16.08 15.29 -2.12
C LYS A 23 14.74 14.56 -2.23
N LEU A 24 13.82 15.13 -3.00
CA LEU A 24 12.53 14.49 -3.23
C LEU A 24 12.70 13.16 -4.00
N LEU A 25 13.50 13.15 -5.06
CA LEU A 25 13.84 11.94 -5.82
C LEU A 25 14.50 10.88 -4.94
N ASP A 26 15.46 11.25 -4.11
CA ASP A 26 16.15 10.33 -3.20
C ASP A 26 15.18 9.70 -2.21
N THR A 27 14.26 10.49 -1.64
CA THR A 27 13.25 10.00 -0.70
C THR A 27 12.30 9.00 -1.37
N TRP A 28 11.81 9.31 -2.58
CA TRP A 28 10.94 8.41 -3.31
C TRP A 28 11.68 7.16 -3.82
N ASN A 29 12.95 7.28 -4.22
CA ASN A 29 13.79 6.14 -4.58
C ASN A 29 13.97 5.18 -3.39
N ALA A 30 14.18 5.71 -2.18
CA ALA A 30 14.26 4.90 -0.97
C ALA A 30 12.94 4.17 -0.69
N PHE A 31 11.79 4.85 -0.82
CA PHE A 31 10.48 4.23 -0.66
C PHE A 31 10.25 3.10 -1.69
N PHE A 32 10.42 3.37 -2.98
CA PHE A 32 10.25 2.34 -4.01
C PHE A 32 11.30 1.24 -3.93
N GLY A 33 12.49 1.52 -3.42
CA GLY A 33 13.50 0.53 -3.07
C GLY A 33 13.02 -0.44 -2.00
N ALA A 34 12.42 0.08 -0.92
CA ALA A 34 11.82 -0.74 0.13
C ALA A 34 10.64 -1.58 -0.39
N VAL A 35 9.77 -0.99 -1.21
CA VAL A 35 8.63 -1.67 -1.85
C VAL A 35 9.12 -2.84 -2.72
N ARG A 36 10.14 -2.62 -3.56
CA ARG A 36 10.76 -3.68 -4.38
C ARG A 36 11.35 -4.79 -3.51
N THR A 37 12.14 -4.43 -2.49
CA THR A 37 12.74 -5.40 -1.57
C THR A 37 11.69 -6.29 -0.92
N LEU A 38 10.57 -5.71 -0.52
CA LEU A 38 9.45 -6.46 0.07
C LEU A 38 8.79 -7.39 -0.95
N ALA A 39 8.51 -6.91 -2.16
CA ALA A 39 7.91 -7.69 -3.24
C ALA A 39 8.81 -8.84 -3.72
N GLU A 40 10.12 -8.63 -3.73
CA GLU A 40 11.14 -9.60 -4.14
C GLU A 40 11.60 -10.53 -3.01
N SER A 41 11.01 -10.40 -1.83
CA SER A 41 11.35 -11.26 -0.69
C SER A 41 11.29 -12.74 -1.07
N ARG A 42 12.39 -13.46 -0.78
CA ARG A 42 12.50 -14.91 -1.05
C ARG A 42 11.74 -15.76 -0.02
N ILE A 43 11.29 -15.16 1.06
CA ILE A 43 10.48 -15.82 2.09
C ILE A 43 9.06 -15.26 2.06
N PRO A 44 8.04 -16.06 2.45
CA PRO A 44 6.67 -15.56 2.58
C PRO A 44 6.59 -14.42 3.58
N VAL A 45 5.79 -13.40 3.24
CA VAL A 45 5.56 -12.21 4.07
C VAL A 45 4.05 -11.96 4.21
N VAL A 46 3.61 -11.68 5.42
CA VAL A 46 2.20 -11.37 5.72
C VAL A 46 2.09 -9.95 6.25
N ALA A 47 1.14 -9.19 5.75
CA ALA A 47 0.79 -7.91 6.32
C ALA A 47 -0.20 -8.10 7.49
N ALA A 48 0.23 -7.71 8.68
CA ALA A 48 -0.61 -7.64 9.88
C ALA A 48 -1.10 -6.20 10.04
N ILE A 49 -2.24 -5.87 9.41
CA ILE A 49 -2.75 -4.51 9.25
C ILE A 49 -3.60 -4.16 10.48
N THR A 50 -3.00 -3.55 11.49
CA THR A 50 -3.63 -3.26 12.81
C THR A 50 -4.55 -2.05 12.81
N GLY A 51 -4.68 -1.34 11.71
CA GLY A 51 -5.52 -0.13 11.61
C GLY A 51 -5.61 0.39 10.17
N HIS A 52 -5.82 1.68 10.00
CA HIS A 52 -5.86 2.31 8.68
C HIS A 52 -4.56 2.08 7.89
N ALA A 53 -4.70 1.84 6.59
CA ALA A 53 -3.60 1.61 5.66
C ALA A 53 -3.80 2.37 4.32
N PRO A 54 -3.81 3.72 4.33
CA PRO A 54 -3.91 4.51 3.10
C PRO A 54 -2.59 4.55 2.34
N ALA A 55 -2.65 4.87 1.04
CA ALA A 55 -1.52 5.17 0.15
C ALA A 55 -0.36 4.18 0.31
N GLY A 56 0.81 4.63 0.76
CA GLY A 56 1.99 3.78 0.98
C GLY A 56 1.73 2.56 1.87
N GLY A 57 0.80 2.65 2.84
CA GLY A 57 0.39 1.51 3.66
C GLY A 57 -0.29 0.43 2.84
N CYS A 58 -1.18 0.81 1.93
CA CYS A 58 -1.81 -0.10 0.98
C CYS A 58 -0.77 -0.70 0.03
N VAL A 59 0.18 0.11 -0.49
CA VAL A 59 1.26 -0.36 -1.36
C VAL A 59 2.07 -1.46 -0.69
N LEU A 60 2.52 -1.26 0.55
CA LEU A 60 3.27 -2.27 1.31
C LEU A 60 2.44 -3.55 1.51
N ALA A 61 1.17 -3.42 1.87
CA ALA A 61 0.27 -4.55 2.05
C ALA A 61 0.08 -5.35 0.75
N LEU A 62 -0.05 -4.68 -0.41
CA LEU A 62 -0.18 -5.31 -1.72
C LEU A 62 1.09 -6.07 -2.16
N CYS A 63 2.25 -5.76 -1.58
CA CYS A 63 3.49 -6.49 -1.81
C CYS A 63 3.63 -7.76 -0.96
N CYS A 64 2.73 -8.02 -0.02
CA CYS A 64 2.74 -9.21 0.84
C CYS A 64 2.00 -10.39 0.20
N ASP A 65 2.26 -11.60 0.71
CA ASP A 65 1.59 -12.83 0.26
C ASP A 65 0.16 -12.95 0.77
N TYR A 66 -0.07 -12.42 1.97
CA TYR A 66 -1.37 -12.46 2.65
C TYR A 66 -1.56 -11.19 3.50
N ARG A 67 -2.79 -10.77 3.65
CA ARG A 67 -3.16 -9.52 4.34
C ARG A 67 -4.23 -9.81 5.36
N VAL A 68 -3.87 -9.75 6.64
CA VAL A 68 -4.81 -9.82 7.77
C VAL A 68 -5.06 -8.41 8.26
N MET A 69 -6.30 -7.95 8.26
CA MET A 69 -6.65 -6.59 8.69
C MET A 69 -7.52 -6.59 9.93
N ALA A 70 -7.30 -5.62 10.80
CA ALA A 70 -8.11 -5.41 11.99
C ALA A 70 -9.53 -4.96 11.64
N ARG A 71 -10.51 -5.50 12.35
CA ARG A 71 -11.82 -4.85 12.51
C ARG A 71 -11.66 -3.66 13.45
N SER A 72 -12.36 -2.57 13.18
CA SER A 72 -12.45 -1.49 14.17
C SER A 72 -13.32 -1.94 15.35
N ALA A 73 -12.92 -1.61 16.57
CA ALA A 73 -13.74 -1.82 17.75
C ALA A 73 -15.03 -0.96 17.74
N ASP A 74 -15.01 0.13 16.97
CA ASP A 74 -16.18 0.98 16.73
C ASP A 74 -16.67 0.79 15.30
N PRO A 75 -17.78 0.08 15.05
CA PRO A 75 -18.32 -0.15 13.71
C PRO A 75 -18.73 1.14 12.96
N SER A 76 -18.99 2.23 13.68
CA SER A 76 -19.30 3.53 13.07
C SER A 76 -18.06 4.23 12.49
N ARG A 77 -16.85 3.76 12.85
CA ARG A 77 -15.56 4.29 12.45
C ARG A 77 -14.66 3.15 11.95
N PRO A 78 -15.02 2.48 10.84
CA PRO A 78 -14.28 1.33 10.33
C PRO A 78 -12.86 1.73 9.91
N TYR A 79 -11.90 0.86 10.13
CA TYR A 79 -10.58 1.01 9.50
C TYR A 79 -10.71 0.92 7.99
N ALA A 80 -9.87 1.65 7.26
CA ALA A 80 -9.93 1.73 5.81
C ALA A 80 -8.54 1.55 5.17
N ILE A 81 -8.54 0.99 3.95
CA ILE A 81 -7.36 0.73 3.15
C ILE A 81 -7.61 1.13 1.71
N GLY A 82 -6.59 1.60 0.99
CA GLY A 82 -6.68 1.94 -0.43
C GLY A 82 -5.61 2.91 -0.89
N LEU A 83 -5.65 3.21 -2.18
CA LEU A 83 -4.76 4.13 -2.86
C LEU A 83 -5.52 5.45 -3.09
N ASN A 84 -5.21 6.46 -2.29
CA ASN A 84 -5.93 7.73 -2.30
C ASN A 84 -5.10 8.91 -2.81
N GLU A 85 -4.08 8.64 -3.60
CA GLU A 85 -3.13 9.63 -4.13
C GLU A 85 -3.85 10.76 -4.87
N VAL A 86 -4.88 10.45 -5.67
CA VAL A 86 -5.64 11.46 -6.43
C VAL A 86 -6.34 12.49 -5.54
N GLN A 87 -6.71 12.12 -4.30
CA GLN A 87 -7.32 13.05 -3.35
C GLN A 87 -6.33 14.10 -2.81
N VAL A 88 -5.05 13.86 -2.99
CA VAL A 88 -3.97 14.78 -2.61
C VAL A 88 -3.21 15.32 -3.83
N GLY A 89 -3.85 15.28 -5.00
CA GLY A 89 -3.31 15.82 -6.24
C GLY A 89 -2.20 14.99 -6.88
N LEU A 90 -1.95 13.78 -6.39
CA LEU A 90 -0.92 12.90 -6.90
C LEU A 90 -1.50 11.80 -7.80
N ILE A 91 -0.66 11.22 -8.64
CA ILE A 91 -1.00 10.11 -9.50
C ILE A 91 -0.26 8.88 -9.01
N ALA A 92 -0.96 7.82 -8.61
CA ALA A 92 -0.30 6.55 -8.33
C ALA A 92 0.41 6.05 -9.60
N PRO A 93 1.72 5.77 -9.57
CA PRO A 93 2.47 5.24 -10.72
C PRO A 93 1.80 3.99 -11.31
N GLU A 94 1.97 3.75 -12.61
CA GLU A 94 1.33 2.61 -13.27
C GLU A 94 1.65 1.28 -12.57
N GLY A 95 2.88 1.07 -12.16
CA GLY A 95 3.28 -0.12 -11.41
C GLY A 95 2.46 -0.31 -10.15
N ILE A 96 2.21 0.76 -9.39
CA ILE A 96 1.37 0.71 -8.17
C ILE A 96 -0.10 0.42 -8.53
N GLN A 97 -0.61 0.99 -9.61
CA GLN A 97 -1.95 0.67 -10.10
C GLN A 97 -2.07 -0.81 -10.49
N ARG A 98 -1.03 -1.43 -11.05
CA ARG A 98 -1.01 -2.87 -11.37
C ARG A 98 -1.10 -3.74 -10.12
N LEU A 99 -0.47 -3.34 -8.99
CA LEU A 99 -0.62 -4.05 -7.72
C LEU A 99 -2.09 -4.10 -7.27
N LEU A 100 -2.80 -2.97 -7.38
CA LEU A 100 -4.22 -2.93 -7.01
C LEU A 100 -5.08 -3.77 -7.99
N ARG A 101 -4.82 -3.64 -9.32
CA ARG A 101 -5.52 -4.44 -10.35
C ARG A 101 -5.36 -5.95 -10.11
N ARG A 102 -4.19 -6.37 -9.67
CA ARG A 102 -3.90 -7.76 -9.32
C ARG A 102 -4.77 -8.26 -8.16
N ALA A 103 -5.02 -7.42 -7.16
CA ALA A 103 -5.80 -7.79 -5.98
C ALA A 103 -7.32 -7.78 -6.23
N VAL A 104 -7.85 -6.72 -6.87
CA VAL A 104 -9.30 -6.49 -6.93
C VAL A 104 -9.88 -6.55 -8.35
N GLY A 105 -9.06 -6.86 -9.34
CA GLY A 105 -9.44 -6.87 -10.76
C GLY A 105 -9.40 -5.49 -11.42
N VAL A 106 -9.29 -5.49 -12.76
CA VAL A 106 -8.98 -4.29 -13.55
C VAL A 106 -10.04 -3.19 -13.39
N HIS A 107 -11.32 -3.54 -13.57
CA HIS A 107 -12.40 -2.55 -13.55
C HIS A 107 -12.54 -1.90 -12.17
N ARG A 108 -12.59 -2.71 -11.10
CA ARG A 108 -12.74 -2.20 -9.73
C ARG A 108 -11.55 -1.35 -9.31
N ALA A 109 -10.34 -1.78 -9.64
CA ALA A 109 -9.15 -0.98 -9.39
C ALA A 109 -9.23 0.38 -10.10
N GLY A 110 -9.68 0.42 -11.36
CA GLY A 110 -9.87 1.68 -12.10
C GLY A 110 -10.80 2.64 -11.37
N VAL A 111 -11.95 2.17 -10.90
CA VAL A 111 -12.89 3.00 -10.12
C VAL A 111 -12.25 3.51 -8.82
N LEU A 112 -11.63 2.63 -8.03
CA LEU A 112 -11.00 2.99 -6.75
C LEU A 112 -9.87 4.00 -6.93
N LEU A 113 -9.02 3.80 -7.93
CA LEU A 113 -7.89 4.71 -8.24
C LEU A 113 -8.38 6.09 -8.69
N THR A 114 -9.37 6.15 -9.59
CA THR A 114 -9.89 7.41 -10.13
C THR A 114 -10.59 8.24 -9.06
N THR A 115 -11.28 7.58 -8.12
CA THR A 115 -11.97 8.26 -7.03
C THR A 115 -11.08 8.50 -5.81
N GLY A 116 -9.92 7.83 -5.73
CA GLY A 116 -9.06 7.83 -4.53
C GLY A 116 -9.74 7.22 -3.31
N SER A 117 -10.70 6.30 -3.53
CA SER A 117 -11.51 5.79 -2.43
C SER A 117 -10.70 4.88 -1.50
N LEU A 118 -10.77 5.19 -0.21
CA LEU A 118 -10.42 4.24 0.85
C LEU A 118 -11.64 3.38 1.15
N VAL A 119 -11.48 2.06 1.16
CA VAL A 119 -12.58 1.12 1.43
C VAL A 119 -12.51 0.61 2.86
N PRO A 120 -13.65 0.50 3.55
CA PRO A 120 -13.73 -0.11 4.88
C PRO A 120 -13.24 -1.56 4.87
N ALA A 121 -12.75 -2.05 6.02
CA ALA A 121 -12.16 -3.38 6.18
C ALA A 121 -13.09 -4.51 5.65
N GLU A 122 -14.38 -4.45 5.98
CA GLU A 122 -15.37 -5.44 5.53
C GLU A 122 -15.51 -5.45 4.01
N GLN A 123 -15.57 -4.28 3.39
CA GLN A 123 -15.61 -4.17 1.93
C GLN A 123 -14.28 -4.61 1.31
N ALA A 124 -13.15 -4.29 1.95
CA ALA A 124 -11.83 -4.71 1.49
C ALA A 124 -11.71 -6.25 1.43
N LEU A 125 -12.28 -6.97 2.42
CA LEU A 125 -12.38 -8.41 2.39
C LEU A 125 -13.27 -8.90 1.23
N GLN A 126 -14.45 -8.32 1.07
CA GLN A 126 -15.40 -8.73 0.02
C GLN A 126 -14.82 -8.59 -1.39
N ILE A 127 -13.97 -7.59 -1.61
CA ILE A 127 -13.37 -7.32 -2.93
C ILE A 127 -11.99 -7.97 -3.13
N GLY A 128 -11.46 -8.68 -2.13
CA GLY A 128 -10.14 -9.32 -2.20
C GLY A 128 -8.95 -8.39 -2.00
N LEU A 129 -9.18 -7.15 -1.51
CA LEU A 129 -8.10 -6.22 -1.17
C LEU A 129 -7.38 -6.66 0.10
N VAL A 130 -8.08 -7.31 1.03
CA VAL A 130 -7.52 -8.05 2.16
C VAL A 130 -8.04 -9.48 2.15
N ASP A 131 -7.30 -10.39 2.78
CA ASP A 131 -7.57 -11.83 2.70
C ASP A 131 -8.29 -12.35 3.96
N GLU A 132 -8.12 -11.65 5.10
CA GLU A 132 -8.74 -12.03 6.38
C GLU A 132 -9.00 -10.79 7.24
N LEU A 133 -10.08 -10.83 8.04
CA LEU A 133 -10.31 -9.87 9.12
C LEU A 133 -10.20 -10.55 10.48
N ALA A 134 -9.61 -9.83 11.44
CA ALA A 134 -9.47 -10.28 12.82
C ALA A 134 -9.77 -9.14 13.80
N GLU A 135 -10.07 -9.49 15.04
CA GLU A 135 -10.09 -8.50 16.14
C GLU A 135 -8.70 -7.88 16.31
N GLY A 136 -8.62 -6.63 16.71
CA GLY A 136 -7.38 -5.85 16.66
C GLY A 136 -6.18 -6.48 17.37
N ASP A 137 -6.40 -7.08 18.54
CA ASP A 137 -5.38 -7.79 19.33
C ASP A 137 -4.98 -9.14 18.72
N LEU A 138 -5.81 -9.74 17.86
CA LEU A 138 -5.57 -11.03 17.23
C LEU A 138 -4.90 -10.93 15.84
N VAL A 139 -4.80 -9.76 15.23
CA VAL A 139 -4.29 -9.60 13.86
C VAL A 139 -2.90 -10.22 13.68
N VAL A 140 -1.97 -9.94 14.58
CA VAL A 140 -0.60 -10.47 14.52
C VAL A 140 -0.61 -11.99 14.73
N ALA A 141 -1.39 -12.49 15.69
CA ALA A 141 -1.50 -13.93 15.95
C ALA A 141 -2.07 -14.67 14.73
N ARG A 142 -3.07 -14.11 14.04
CA ARG A 142 -3.64 -14.67 12.81
C ARG A 142 -2.63 -14.67 11.65
N ALA A 143 -1.89 -13.59 11.49
CA ALA A 143 -0.82 -13.49 10.48
C ALA A 143 0.27 -14.56 10.72
N VAL A 144 0.71 -14.74 11.96
CA VAL A 144 1.67 -15.77 12.35
C VAL A 144 1.10 -17.17 12.11
N ALA A 145 -0.16 -17.42 12.48
CA ALA A 145 -0.82 -18.72 12.28
C ALA A 145 -0.90 -19.09 10.78
N TRP A 146 -1.20 -18.11 9.91
CA TRP A 146 -1.20 -18.34 8.47
C TRP A 146 0.20 -18.73 7.96
N LEU A 147 1.26 -18.02 8.37
CA LEU A 147 2.64 -18.37 8.02
C LEU A 147 3.02 -19.76 8.52
N GLN A 148 2.73 -20.08 9.77
CA GLN A 148 3.00 -21.40 10.34
C GLN A 148 2.30 -22.50 9.55
N ASN A 149 1.08 -22.26 9.09
CA ASN A 149 0.34 -23.22 8.28
C ASN A 149 0.94 -23.37 6.87
N LEU A 150 1.32 -22.26 6.23
CA LEU A 150 2.00 -22.28 4.93
C LEU A 150 3.32 -23.06 5.01
N LEU A 151 4.10 -22.88 6.07
CA LEU A 151 5.40 -23.53 6.27
C LEU A 151 5.34 -25.03 6.54
N LYS A 152 4.14 -25.61 6.72
CA LYS A 152 3.93 -27.07 6.74
C LYS A 152 4.01 -27.69 5.35
N GLN A 153 3.88 -26.90 4.30
CA GLN A 153 3.99 -27.37 2.92
C GLN A 153 5.45 -27.75 2.58
N PRO A 154 5.66 -28.68 1.63
CA PRO A 154 6.98 -29.00 1.12
C PRO A 154 7.69 -27.71 0.63
N ARG A 155 8.80 -27.38 1.27
CA ARG A 155 9.46 -26.07 1.16
C ARG A 155 9.79 -25.67 -0.30
N GLN A 156 10.43 -26.58 -1.03
CA GLN A 156 10.90 -26.22 -2.40
C GLN A 156 9.74 -26.00 -3.37
N PRO A 157 8.75 -26.93 -3.51
CA PRO A 157 7.59 -26.66 -4.36
C PRO A 157 6.82 -25.40 -3.98
N MET A 158 6.62 -25.15 -2.68
CA MET A 158 5.92 -23.97 -2.18
C MET A 158 6.65 -22.68 -2.61
N LEU A 159 7.97 -22.59 -2.40
CA LEU A 159 8.75 -21.40 -2.76
C LEU A 159 8.82 -21.18 -4.28
N LEU A 160 8.95 -22.25 -5.09
CA LEU A 160 8.95 -22.14 -6.55
C LEU A 160 7.58 -21.70 -7.08
N THR A 161 6.51 -22.31 -6.58
CA THR A 161 5.13 -21.90 -6.94
C THR A 161 4.89 -20.44 -6.57
N ARG A 162 5.30 -20.02 -5.37
CA ARG A 162 5.21 -18.63 -4.92
C ARG A 162 5.97 -17.68 -5.84
N ALA A 163 7.19 -18.02 -6.22
CA ALA A 163 8.01 -17.19 -7.11
C ALA A 163 7.33 -16.97 -8.47
N ILE A 164 6.77 -18.03 -9.07
CA ILE A 164 6.03 -17.96 -10.33
C ILE A 164 4.76 -17.13 -10.17
N ALA A 165 3.97 -17.40 -9.12
CA ALA A 165 2.71 -16.70 -8.86
C ALA A 165 2.87 -15.20 -8.57
N ARG A 166 4.08 -14.76 -8.22
CA ARG A 166 4.40 -13.35 -7.88
C ARG A 166 5.30 -12.66 -8.91
N ALA A 167 5.59 -13.30 -10.02
CA ALA A 167 6.49 -12.73 -11.05
C ALA A 167 5.97 -11.38 -11.59
N ASP A 168 4.67 -11.20 -11.65
CA ASP A 168 4.01 -9.97 -12.07
C ASP A 168 4.23 -8.77 -11.12
N LEU A 169 4.46 -9.02 -9.83
CA LEU A 169 4.84 -7.97 -8.86
C LEU A 169 6.22 -7.38 -9.21
N HIS A 170 7.17 -8.26 -9.57
CA HIS A 170 8.50 -7.82 -9.98
C HIS A 170 8.41 -6.95 -11.24
N VAL A 171 7.63 -7.37 -12.23
CA VAL A 171 7.40 -6.58 -13.46
C VAL A 171 6.75 -5.24 -13.14
N ALA A 172 5.73 -5.22 -12.30
CA ALA A 172 5.00 -4.00 -11.94
C ALA A 172 5.90 -2.93 -11.28
N LEU A 173 6.92 -3.35 -10.54
CA LEU A 173 7.78 -2.45 -9.77
C LEU A 173 9.08 -2.06 -10.49
N GLN A 174 9.23 -2.42 -11.78
CA GLN A 174 10.36 -1.97 -12.59
C GLN A 174 10.34 -0.44 -12.79
N PRO A 175 11.50 0.21 -12.90
CA PRO A 175 11.62 1.66 -13.04
C PRO A 175 10.73 2.25 -14.15
N ASP A 176 10.62 1.56 -15.29
CA ASP A 176 9.81 1.99 -16.45
C ASP A 176 8.31 2.10 -16.14
N LEU A 177 7.81 1.33 -15.18
CA LEU A 177 6.41 1.37 -14.74
C LEU A 177 6.19 2.25 -13.51
N ILE A 178 7.26 2.56 -12.78
CA ILE A 178 7.20 3.55 -11.69
C ILE A 178 7.33 4.96 -12.23
N GLN A 179 8.15 5.19 -13.27
CA GLN A 179 8.33 6.50 -13.93
C GLN A 179 8.52 7.63 -12.91
N LEU A 180 9.52 7.46 -12.04
CA LEU A 180 9.71 8.32 -10.87
C LEU A 180 9.88 9.80 -11.25
N ASP A 181 10.58 10.10 -12.35
CA ASP A 181 10.76 11.48 -12.80
C ASP A 181 9.42 12.15 -13.10
N ARG A 182 8.53 11.46 -13.82
CA ARG A 182 7.18 11.95 -14.12
C ARG A 182 6.34 12.12 -12.85
N PHE A 183 6.49 11.20 -11.89
CA PHE A 183 5.81 11.29 -10.60
C PHE A 183 6.27 12.53 -9.82
N VAL A 184 7.58 12.79 -9.79
CA VAL A 184 8.17 13.97 -9.13
C VAL A 184 7.82 15.26 -9.87
N GLU A 185 7.74 15.27 -11.19
CA GLU A 185 7.24 16.42 -11.94
C GLU A 185 5.80 16.77 -11.56
N ALA A 186 4.93 15.75 -11.45
CA ALA A 186 3.54 15.95 -11.02
C ALA A 186 3.43 16.47 -9.58
N TRP A 187 4.39 16.17 -8.71
CA TRP A 187 4.46 16.68 -7.34
C TRP A 187 4.50 18.21 -7.30
N PHE A 188 5.23 18.84 -8.21
CA PHE A 188 5.35 20.32 -8.28
C PHE A 188 4.19 21.02 -9.00
N ALA A 189 3.21 20.28 -9.51
CA ALA A 189 2.02 20.88 -10.10
C ALA A 189 1.22 21.67 -9.04
N PRO A 190 0.66 22.86 -9.40
CA PRO A 190 -0.06 23.70 -8.45
C PRO A 190 -1.18 22.97 -7.71
N ASP A 191 -1.94 22.13 -8.41
CA ASP A 191 -3.03 21.35 -7.80
C ASP A 191 -2.52 20.35 -6.74
N ALA A 192 -1.37 19.70 -7.01
CA ALA A 192 -0.74 18.80 -6.06
C ALA A 192 -0.26 19.55 -4.81
N GLN A 193 0.45 20.67 -4.99
CA GLN A 193 0.97 21.48 -3.88
C GLN A 193 -0.16 22.01 -3.00
N ASN A 194 -1.23 22.52 -3.60
CA ASN A 194 -2.40 23.01 -2.85
C ASN A 194 -3.09 21.89 -2.07
N ALA A 195 -3.26 20.71 -2.68
CA ALA A 195 -3.89 19.58 -2.03
C ALA A 195 -3.04 19.01 -0.87
N LEU A 196 -1.72 18.94 -1.06
CA LEU A 196 -0.78 18.48 -0.03
C LEU A 196 -0.73 19.45 1.17
N GLN A 197 -0.70 20.77 0.92
CA GLN A 197 -0.76 21.77 1.98
C GLN A 197 -2.09 21.69 2.75
N ALA A 198 -3.21 21.51 2.06
CA ALA A 198 -4.52 21.32 2.68
C ALA A 198 -4.57 20.02 3.52
N LEU A 199 -3.90 18.95 3.08
CA LEU A 199 -3.75 17.72 3.87
C LEU A 199 -3.01 17.98 5.18
N VAL A 200 -1.84 18.63 5.12
CA VAL A 200 -1.02 18.94 6.31
C VAL A 200 -1.79 19.82 7.30
N ALA A 201 -2.52 20.82 6.81
CA ALA A 201 -3.36 21.68 7.66
C ALA A 201 -4.47 20.89 8.40
N ARG A 202 -4.94 19.78 7.83
CA ARG A 202 -5.93 18.88 8.49
C ARG A 202 -5.29 17.93 9.50
N LEU A 203 -4.05 17.49 9.25
CA LEU A 203 -3.33 16.57 10.14
C LEU A 203 -2.80 17.29 11.41
N GLY A 204 -2.54 18.59 11.34
CA GLY A 204 -2.05 19.41 12.45
C GLY A 204 -3.14 19.91 13.42
N LYS A 205 -4.40 19.54 13.19
CA LYS A 205 -5.55 19.80 14.08
C LYS A 205 -5.95 18.54 14.83
#